data_7788546b763ce6d029c2fbbf8ab3935f
#
_entry.id   7788546b763ce6d029c2fbbf8ab3935f
#
_cell.length_a   1.000
_cell.length_b   1.000
_cell.length_c   1.000
_cell.angle_alpha   90.00
_cell.angle_beta   90.00
_cell.angle_gamma   90.00
#
_symmetry.space_group_name_H-M   'P 1'
#
loop_
_entity.id
_entity.type
_entity.pdbx_description
1 polymer ?
#
loop_
_entity_poly.entity_id
_entity_poly.type
_entity_poly.pdbx_seq_one_letter_code
_entity_poly.pdbx_strand_id
1 'polypeptide(L)'
;AIAHNLTVKQQEAARDKSEVELNTAKWSRLPDLNGNASHSFNFGRSLQANNTYQSINTQNTGLNLSTSVPLFTGMQIPNNIALSKLNLKAATEDLNKAKEDISIEVASAYLQVLFNEELVKIARQQVELSQEMLAQKEAYFKNGKAPEAEWYEAKSRVAQDQLSLVQAENDYRLSLLDLSQLLELPSPDNFRIVSPDIQPEQLFGTLTPPAEIYSQALLTKPSIKAAQYRLEGAARSIRIAQSAYYPQLNFGAGLGTSYYNVSGRENPSFHSQLKDNFSQYVGLSLSIPIFNRLSTRNRVRTARLEQTTLNWQLEETKKKLYKEIQQAYYNAVNAESKYQSSQVADEAAEAS
;
A
#
# COMPACT_ATOMS: atom_id res chain seq x y z
N ALA A 1 0.54 -17.74 5.55
CA ALA A 1 1.14 -16.47 5.08
C ALA A 1 0.09 -15.38 4.89
N ILE A 2 -0.82 -15.49 3.93
CA ILE A 2 -1.76 -14.39 3.55
C ILE A 2 -2.54 -13.81 4.73
N ALA A 3 -3.05 -14.64 5.65
CA ALA A 3 -3.86 -14.19 6.78
C ALA A 3 -3.07 -13.45 7.88
N HIS A 4 -1.76 -13.65 7.95
CA HIS A 4 -0.92 -13.12 9.03
C HIS A 4 0.11 -12.11 8.57
N ASN A 5 0.44 -12.09 7.28
CA ASN A 5 1.46 -11.21 6.71
C ASN A 5 1.13 -9.73 6.91
N LEU A 6 2.11 -8.97 7.42
CA LEU A 6 1.94 -7.57 7.79
C LEU A 6 1.67 -6.67 6.57
N THR A 7 2.24 -6.99 5.40
CA THR A 7 1.98 -6.23 4.17
C THR A 7 0.52 -6.37 3.74
N VAL A 8 -0.05 -7.58 3.82
CA VAL A 8 -1.47 -7.82 3.52
C VAL A 8 -2.36 -7.07 4.52
N LYS A 9 -2.05 -7.13 5.82
CA LYS A 9 -2.80 -6.39 6.86
C LYS A 9 -2.74 -4.88 6.67
N GLN A 10 -1.60 -4.33 6.24
CA GLN A 10 -1.49 -2.90 5.90
C GLN A 10 -2.40 -2.52 4.73
N GLN A 11 -2.49 -3.37 3.70
CA GLN A 11 -3.41 -3.13 2.58
C GLN A 11 -4.89 -3.33 2.96
N GLU A 12 -5.19 -4.25 3.88
CA GLU A 12 -6.54 -4.37 4.45
C GLU A 12 -6.93 -3.09 5.21
N ALA A 13 -6.06 -2.57 6.05
CA ALA A 13 -6.29 -1.30 6.74
C ALA A 13 -6.44 -0.11 5.77
N ALA A 14 -5.68 -0.08 4.67
CA ALA A 14 -5.81 0.95 3.62
C ALA A 14 -7.15 0.86 2.89
N ARG A 15 -7.64 -0.37 2.58
CA ARG A 15 -8.97 -0.59 2.02
C ARG A 15 -10.07 -0.15 3.00
N ASP A 16 -9.97 -0.52 4.28
CA ASP A 16 -10.94 -0.14 5.31
C ASP A 16 -10.98 1.38 5.52
N LYS A 17 -9.81 2.05 5.49
CA LYS A 17 -9.74 3.51 5.48
C LYS A 17 -10.51 4.10 4.30
N SER A 18 -10.35 3.56 3.10
CA SER A 18 -11.09 4.03 1.91
C SER A 18 -12.60 3.79 2.03
N GLU A 19 -13.03 2.76 2.75
CA GLU A 19 -14.44 2.52 3.07
C GLU A 19 -14.99 3.58 4.03
N VAL A 20 -14.24 3.94 5.07
CA VAL A 20 -14.60 5.03 5.98
C VAL A 20 -14.68 6.37 5.23
N GLU A 21 -13.73 6.64 4.33
CA GLU A 21 -13.75 7.84 3.48
C GLU A 21 -14.99 7.89 2.55
N LEU A 22 -15.38 6.75 1.98
CA LEU A 22 -16.64 6.65 1.21
C LEU A 22 -17.87 6.93 2.09
N ASN A 23 -17.91 6.41 3.30
CA ASN A 23 -19.00 6.68 4.24
C ASN A 23 -19.03 8.16 4.63
N THR A 24 -17.88 8.76 4.92
CA THR A 24 -17.77 10.22 5.16
C THR A 24 -18.30 11.03 3.97
N ALA A 25 -17.93 10.65 2.74
CA ALA A 25 -18.44 11.30 1.54
C ALA A 25 -19.96 11.16 1.37
N LYS A 26 -20.55 10.01 1.72
CA LYS A 26 -22.01 9.80 1.68
C LYS A 26 -22.74 10.67 2.72
N TRP A 27 -22.19 10.80 3.92
CA TRP A 27 -22.77 11.55 5.01
C TRP A 27 -22.60 13.07 4.87
N SER A 28 -21.70 13.55 4.00
CA SER A 28 -21.48 14.99 3.74
C SER A 28 -22.70 15.75 3.19
N ARG A 29 -23.76 15.02 2.83
CA ARG A 29 -25.06 15.60 2.40
C ARG A 29 -26.02 15.85 3.56
N LEU A 30 -25.73 15.34 4.75
CA LEU A 30 -26.59 15.52 5.93
C LEU A 30 -26.28 16.84 6.65
N PRO A 31 -27.23 17.31 7.45
CA PRO A 31 -26.97 18.44 8.32
C PRO A 31 -25.87 18.13 9.33
N ASP A 32 -25.02 19.11 9.58
CA ASP A 32 -24.16 19.15 10.77
C ASP A 32 -24.92 19.74 11.95
N LEU A 33 -24.41 19.56 13.16
CA LEU A 33 -24.91 20.23 14.36
C LEU A 33 -23.72 20.67 15.20
N ASN A 34 -23.56 21.98 15.35
CA ASN A 34 -22.46 22.60 16.06
C ASN A 34 -22.93 23.42 17.23
N GLY A 35 -22.36 23.13 18.41
CA GLY A 35 -22.57 23.97 19.62
C GLY A 35 -21.32 24.82 19.87
N ASN A 36 -21.51 26.11 20.10
CA ASN A 36 -20.44 27.03 20.48
C ASN A 36 -20.83 27.79 21.77
N ALA A 37 -19.92 27.81 22.75
CA ALA A 37 -20.01 28.62 23.94
C ALA A 37 -18.76 29.51 23.98
N SER A 38 -18.99 30.81 24.12
CA SER A 38 -17.90 31.78 24.22
C SER A 38 -18.09 32.67 25.46
N HIS A 39 -17.00 33.03 26.08
CA HIS A 39 -16.97 33.99 27.17
C HIS A 39 -15.78 34.94 26.98
N SER A 40 -16.02 36.22 27.01
CA SER A 40 -14.97 37.21 26.80
C SER A 40 -15.08 38.36 27.79
N PHE A 41 -13.94 38.83 28.26
CA PHE A 41 -13.78 40.07 28.99
C PHE A 41 -13.08 41.07 28.06
N ASN A 42 -13.64 42.25 27.92
CA ASN A 42 -13.03 43.33 27.16
C ASN A 42 -12.73 44.50 28.10
N PHE A 43 -11.49 44.91 28.13
CA PHE A 43 -10.97 45.98 28.95
C PHE A 43 -10.52 47.13 28.05
N GLY A 44 -10.86 48.36 28.42
CA GLY A 44 -10.36 49.52 27.70
C GLY A 44 -11.41 50.56 27.38
N ARG A 45 -11.10 51.39 26.39
CA ARG A 45 -11.90 52.53 26.00
C ARG A 45 -12.83 52.19 24.84
N SER A 46 -14.12 52.32 24.99
CA SER A 46 -15.12 52.09 23.97
C SER A 46 -15.96 53.32 23.65
N LEU A 47 -16.40 53.41 22.39
CA LEU A 47 -17.29 54.45 21.93
C LEU A 47 -18.73 54.17 22.44
N GLN A 48 -19.34 55.15 23.06
CA GLN A 48 -20.72 55.10 23.57
C GLN A 48 -21.71 55.62 22.51
N ALA A 49 -23.01 55.31 22.70
CA ALA A 49 -24.08 55.76 21.79
C ALA A 49 -24.19 57.29 21.66
N ASN A 50 -23.69 58.04 22.65
CA ASN A 50 -23.61 59.50 22.62
C ASN A 50 -22.35 60.04 21.93
N ASN A 51 -21.63 59.21 21.21
CA ASN A 51 -20.39 59.55 20.49
C ASN A 51 -19.21 60.00 21.40
N THR A 52 -19.24 59.61 22.69
CA THR A 52 -18.12 59.85 23.62
C THR A 52 -17.37 58.57 23.91
N TYR A 53 -16.05 58.69 24.17
CA TYR A 53 -15.22 57.56 24.57
C TYR A 53 -15.18 57.46 26.11
N GLN A 54 -15.53 56.28 26.63
CA GLN A 54 -15.39 55.96 28.05
C GLN A 54 -14.58 54.69 28.25
N SER A 55 -13.78 54.65 29.34
CA SER A 55 -13.12 53.41 29.78
C SER A 55 -14.13 52.51 30.43
N ILE A 56 -14.49 51.42 29.76
CA ILE A 56 -15.54 50.52 30.20
C ILE A 56 -15.03 49.08 30.04
N ASN A 57 -15.17 48.29 31.10
CA ASN A 57 -14.92 46.86 31.05
C ASN A 57 -16.26 46.16 30.78
N THR A 58 -16.25 45.24 29.83
CA THR A 58 -17.46 44.48 29.46
C THR A 58 -17.16 42.98 29.53
N GLN A 59 -18.21 42.25 29.88
CA GLN A 59 -18.21 40.80 29.91
C GLN A 59 -19.30 40.31 28.97
N ASN A 60 -18.98 39.41 28.08
CA ASN A 60 -19.92 38.85 27.13
C ASN A 60 -19.84 37.32 27.16
N THR A 61 -21.00 36.67 27.27
CA THR A 61 -21.13 35.22 27.12
C THR A 61 -22.08 34.96 25.95
N GLY A 62 -21.66 34.17 24.99
CA GLY A 62 -22.49 33.74 23.86
C GLY A 62 -22.66 32.23 23.87
N LEU A 63 -23.89 31.75 23.70
CA LEU A 63 -24.23 30.34 23.51
C LEU A 63 -24.97 30.21 22.19
N ASN A 64 -24.45 29.37 21.29
CA ASN A 64 -25.03 29.15 19.97
C ASN A 64 -25.09 27.66 19.64
N LEU A 65 -26.20 27.24 19.06
CA LEU A 65 -26.39 25.95 18.45
C LEU A 65 -26.79 26.20 16.99
N SER A 66 -26.05 25.64 16.05
CA SER A 66 -26.27 25.86 14.61
C SER A 66 -26.19 24.58 13.82
N THR A 67 -26.94 24.53 12.73
CA THR A 67 -26.92 23.43 11.75
C THR A 67 -26.84 24.02 10.35
N SER A 68 -26.17 23.32 9.46
CA SER A 68 -26.05 23.69 8.05
C SER A 68 -26.21 22.46 7.16
N VAL A 69 -26.90 22.63 6.03
CA VAL A 69 -27.11 21.59 5.03
C VAL A 69 -26.79 22.14 3.65
N PRO A 70 -25.87 21.53 2.90
CA PRO A 70 -25.63 21.88 1.51
C PRO A 70 -26.75 21.34 0.63
N LEU A 71 -27.64 22.21 0.13
CA LEU A 71 -28.73 21.83 -0.77
C LEU A 71 -28.26 21.66 -2.21
N PHE A 72 -27.32 22.50 -2.65
CA PHE A 72 -26.72 22.42 -3.97
C PHE A 72 -25.27 22.91 -3.93
N THR A 73 -24.36 22.11 -4.46
CA THR A 73 -22.91 22.37 -4.48
C THR A 73 -22.30 22.23 -5.88
N GLY A 74 -23.07 22.53 -6.92
CA GLY A 74 -22.57 22.35 -8.30
C GLY A 74 -22.21 20.90 -8.66
N MET A 75 -22.90 19.91 -8.10
CA MET A 75 -22.63 18.48 -8.26
C MET A 75 -21.34 18.00 -7.60
N GLN A 76 -20.71 18.77 -6.70
CA GLN A 76 -19.50 18.40 -5.99
C GLN A 76 -19.70 17.12 -5.15
N ILE A 77 -20.75 17.10 -4.30
CA ILE A 77 -21.02 15.97 -3.40
C ILE A 77 -21.25 14.66 -4.15
N PRO A 78 -22.13 14.57 -5.17
CA PRO A 78 -22.29 13.33 -5.96
C PRO A 78 -21.00 12.85 -6.62
N ASN A 79 -20.17 13.77 -7.16
CA ASN A 79 -18.90 13.39 -7.76
C ASN A 79 -17.85 12.98 -6.71
N ASN A 80 -17.83 13.57 -5.51
CA ASN A 80 -16.98 13.12 -4.40
C ASN A 80 -17.35 11.68 -3.97
N ILE A 81 -18.64 11.37 -3.85
CA ILE A 81 -19.10 10.01 -3.53
C ILE A 81 -18.67 9.02 -4.62
N ALA A 82 -18.81 9.40 -5.90
CA ALA A 82 -18.38 8.56 -7.01
C ALA A 82 -16.86 8.35 -7.02
N LEU A 83 -16.07 9.39 -6.71
CA LEU A 83 -14.61 9.31 -6.58
C LEU A 83 -14.22 8.39 -5.42
N SER A 84 -14.78 8.58 -4.23
CA SER A 84 -14.49 7.73 -3.06
C SER A 84 -14.87 6.27 -3.30
N LYS A 85 -15.95 6.01 -4.07
CA LYS A 85 -16.31 4.64 -4.49
C LYS A 85 -15.27 4.02 -5.42
N LEU A 86 -14.70 4.80 -6.34
CA LEU A 86 -13.63 4.34 -7.23
C LEU A 86 -12.31 4.13 -6.47
N ASN A 87 -12.02 4.99 -5.50
CA ASN A 87 -10.86 4.83 -4.62
C ASN A 87 -10.95 3.54 -3.79
N LEU A 88 -12.13 3.23 -3.24
CA LEU A 88 -12.35 1.96 -2.52
C LEU A 88 -12.17 0.75 -3.45
N LYS A 89 -12.66 0.81 -4.70
CA LYS A 89 -12.42 -0.25 -5.68
C LYS A 89 -10.92 -0.40 -5.98
N ALA A 90 -10.21 0.71 -6.19
CA ALA A 90 -8.76 0.67 -6.41
C ALA A 90 -8.01 0.07 -5.22
N ALA A 91 -8.32 0.48 -3.99
CA ALA A 91 -7.73 -0.08 -2.77
C ALA A 91 -8.04 -1.57 -2.58
N THR A 92 -9.23 -2.03 -3.01
CA THR A 92 -9.58 -3.46 -3.00
C THR A 92 -8.70 -4.25 -3.99
N GLU A 93 -8.46 -3.71 -5.17
CA GLU A 93 -7.56 -4.36 -6.14
C GLU A 93 -6.09 -4.28 -5.70
N ASP A 94 -5.66 -3.22 -5.02
CA ASP A 94 -4.32 -3.16 -4.40
C ASP A 94 -4.13 -4.24 -3.34
N LEU A 95 -5.16 -4.50 -2.53
CA LEU A 95 -5.16 -5.61 -1.58
C LEU A 95 -5.07 -6.97 -2.29
N ASN A 96 -5.83 -7.17 -3.38
CA ASN A 96 -5.76 -8.39 -4.16
C ASN A 96 -4.37 -8.60 -4.76
N LYS A 97 -3.77 -7.52 -5.28
CA LYS A 97 -2.39 -7.53 -5.78
C LYS A 97 -1.41 -7.94 -4.68
N ALA A 98 -1.50 -7.35 -3.48
CA ALA A 98 -0.61 -7.70 -2.38
C ALA A 98 -0.74 -9.17 -1.96
N LYS A 99 -1.96 -9.74 -1.99
CA LYS A 99 -2.16 -11.17 -1.74
C LYS A 99 -1.52 -12.06 -2.81
N GLU A 100 -1.62 -11.66 -4.09
CA GLU A 100 -0.92 -12.36 -5.18
C GLU A 100 0.60 -12.27 -5.03
N ASP A 101 1.13 -11.08 -4.76
CA ASP A 101 2.57 -10.84 -4.61
C ASP A 101 3.15 -11.71 -3.47
N ILE A 102 2.53 -11.71 -2.28
CA ILE A 102 2.96 -12.55 -1.15
C ILE A 102 2.87 -14.04 -1.48
N SER A 103 1.85 -14.48 -2.23
CA SER A 103 1.76 -15.88 -2.64
C SER A 103 2.94 -16.30 -3.52
N ILE A 104 3.33 -15.42 -4.45
CA ILE A 104 4.47 -15.66 -5.34
C ILE A 104 5.79 -15.62 -4.54
N GLU A 105 5.96 -14.64 -3.65
CA GLU A 105 7.15 -14.53 -2.81
C GLU A 105 7.34 -15.75 -1.92
N VAL A 106 6.28 -16.25 -1.27
CA VAL A 106 6.33 -17.46 -0.44
C VAL A 106 6.69 -18.68 -1.29
N ALA A 107 6.09 -18.84 -2.48
CA ALA A 107 6.42 -19.93 -3.38
C ALA A 107 7.88 -19.87 -3.85
N SER A 108 8.37 -18.68 -4.20
CA SER A 108 9.78 -18.49 -4.60
C SER A 108 10.74 -18.76 -3.46
N ALA A 109 10.46 -18.27 -2.25
CA ALA A 109 11.29 -18.53 -1.09
C ALA A 109 11.30 -20.03 -0.71
N TYR A 110 10.15 -20.70 -0.81
CA TYR A 110 10.07 -22.14 -0.60
C TYR A 110 10.94 -22.94 -1.59
N LEU A 111 10.87 -22.60 -2.89
CA LEU A 111 11.73 -23.23 -3.91
C LEU A 111 13.22 -22.94 -3.68
N GLN A 112 13.56 -21.73 -3.20
CA GLN A 112 14.94 -21.40 -2.84
C GLN A 112 15.45 -22.25 -1.67
N VAL A 113 14.61 -22.53 -0.66
CA VAL A 113 14.99 -23.42 0.45
C VAL A 113 15.25 -24.82 -0.06
N LEU A 114 14.37 -25.36 -0.93
CA LEU A 114 14.58 -26.68 -1.56
C LEU A 114 15.87 -26.73 -2.35
N PHE A 115 16.15 -25.72 -3.14
CA PHE A 115 17.38 -25.62 -3.93
C PHE A 115 18.63 -25.61 -3.05
N ASN A 116 18.63 -24.80 -1.98
CA ASN A 116 19.76 -24.75 -1.06
C ASN A 116 19.91 -26.06 -0.26
N GLU A 117 18.83 -26.76 0.06
CA GLU A 117 18.90 -28.08 0.68
C GLU A 117 19.62 -29.10 -0.21
N GLU A 118 19.35 -29.12 -1.52
CA GLU A 118 20.04 -29.99 -2.47
C GLU A 118 21.52 -29.59 -2.62
N LEU A 119 21.83 -28.29 -2.62
CA LEU A 119 23.22 -27.83 -2.63
C LEU A 119 24.04 -28.32 -1.41
N VAL A 120 23.40 -28.34 -0.23
CA VAL A 120 24.04 -28.92 0.98
C VAL A 120 24.32 -30.38 0.81
N LYS A 121 23.37 -31.17 0.25
CA LYS A 121 23.59 -32.61 -0.02
C LYS A 121 24.75 -32.83 -0.97
N ILE A 122 24.79 -32.08 -2.07
CA ILE A 122 25.90 -32.17 -3.07
C ILE A 122 27.23 -31.78 -2.43
N ALA A 123 27.30 -30.66 -1.70
CA ALA A 123 28.51 -30.22 -1.05
C ALA A 123 29.03 -31.25 -0.01
N ARG A 124 28.13 -31.92 0.69
CA ARG A 124 28.48 -32.99 1.65
C ARG A 124 29.07 -34.21 0.96
N GLN A 125 28.45 -34.66 -0.12
CA GLN A 125 28.99 -35.77 -0.95
C GLN A 125 30.37 -35.40 -1.52
N GLN A 126 30.56 -34.13 -1.96
CA GLN A 126 31.87 -33.69 -2.46
C GLN A 126 32.94 -33.72 -1.37
N VAL A 127 32.64 -33.38 -0.13
CA VAL A 127 33.56 -33.50 1.00
C VAL A 127 33.90 -34.97 1.27
N GLU A 128 32.91 -35.86 1.28
CA GLU A 128 33.14 -37.30 1.45
C GLU A 128 34.10 -37.84 0.37
N LEU A 129 33.84 -37.53 -0.90
CA LEU A 129 34.68 -37.94 -2.03
C LEU A 129 36.11 -37.39 -1.88
N SER A 130 36.29 -36.12 -1.57
CA SER A 130 37.62 -35.52 -1.39
C SER A 130 38.38 -36.11 -0.21
N GLN A 131 37.70 -36.50 0.88
CA GLN A 131 38.28 -37.19 2.02
C GLN A 131 38.76 -38.59 1.65
N GLU A 132 37.99 -39.36 0.86
CA GLU A 132 38.42 -40.67 0.32
C GLU A 132 39.63 -40.53 -0.58
N MET A 133 39.65 -39.54 -1.49
CA MET A 133 40.80 -39.23 -2.32
C MET A 133 42.04 -38.86 -1.49
N LEU A 134 41.87 -38.07 -0.43
CA LEU A 134 42.97 -37.72 0.47
C LEU A 134 43.53 -38.98 1.15
N ALA A 135 42.70 -39.86 1.66
CA ALA A 135 43.11 -41.10 2.29
C ALA A 135 43.89 -42.01 1.31
N GLN A 136 43.44 -42.09 0.06
CA GLN A 136 44.14 -42.81 -1.02
C GLN A 136 45.51 -42.20 -1.31
N LYS A 137 45.62 -40.88 -1.48
CA LYS A 137 46.88 -40.18 -1.76
C LYS A 137 47.85 -40.27 -0.58
N GLU A 138 47.36 -40.22 0.65
CA GLU A 138 48.17 -40.43 1.85
C GLU A 138 48.76 -41.84 1.90
N ALA A 139 47.98 -42.87 1.58
CA ALA A 139 48.46 -44.26 1.50
C ALA A 139 49.53 -44.44 0.40
N TYR A 140 49.34 -43.81 -0.76
CA TYR A 140 50.35 -43.86 -1.84
C TYR A 140 51.65 -43.15 -1.44
N PHE A 141 51.58 -41.97 -0.80
CA PHE A 141 52.77 -41.27 -0.29
C PHE A 141 53.51 -42.09 0.75
N LYS A 142 52.84 -42.64 1.76
CA LYS A 142 53.46 -43.48 2.79
C LYS A 142 54.13 -44.73 2.21
N ASN A 143 53.67 -45.26 1.09
CA ASN A 143 54.26 -46.38 0.39
C ASN A 143 55.31 -45.97 -0.67
N GLY A 144 55.68 -44.69 -0.77
CA GLY A 144 56.65 -44.19 -1.74
C GLY A 144 56.16 -44.22 -3.21
N LYS A 145 54.84 -44.32 -3.44
CA LYS A 145 54.23 -44.44 -4.79
C LYS A 145 53.72 -43.10 -5.35
N ALA A 146 53.68 -42.03 -4.53
CA ALA A 146 53.31 -40.69 -4.95
C ALA A 146 54.16 -39.60 -4.25
N PRO A 147 54.42 -38.45 -4.92
CA PRO A 147 55.14 -37.34 -4.33
C PRO A 147 54.31 -36.67 -3.24
N GLU A 148 55.00 -36.07 -2.24
CA GLU A 148 54.38 -35.35 -1.12
C GLU A 148 53.49 -34.22 -1.58
N ALA A 149 53.77 -33.60 -2.73
CA ALA A 149 52.96 -32.53 -3.30
C ALA A 149 51.53 -32.96 -3.58
N GLU A 150 51.28 -34.18 -4.09
CA GLU A 150 49.96 -34.70 -4.36
C GLU A 150 49.13 -34.90 -3.07
N TRP A 151 49.78 -35.28 -1.98
CA TRP A 151 49.09 -35.37 -0.69
C TRP A 151 48.67 -34.00 -0.15
N TYR A 152 49.53 -32.98 -0.23
CA TYR A 152 49.19 -31.61 0.18
C TYR A 152 48.11 -31.01 -0.72
N GLU A 153 48.12 -31.29 -2.01
CA GLU A 153 47.08 -30.89 -2.97
C GLU A 153 45.72 -31.47 -2.58
N ALA A 154 45.65 -32.78 -2.31
CA ALA A 154 44.45 -33.45 -1.85
C ALA A 154 43.97 -32.89 -0.52
N LYS A 155 44.89 -32.57 0.42
CA LYS A 155 44.53 -31.93 1.70
C LYS A 155 43.98 -30.53 1.50
N SER A 156 44.53 -29.73 0.59
CA SER A 156 44.00 -28.41 0.23
C SER A 156 42.59 -28.51 -0.38
N ARG A 157 42.36 -29.53 -1.23
CA ARG A 157 41.06 -29.80 -1.83
C ARG A 157 39.99 -30.08 -0.78
N VAL A 158 40.26 -30.96 0.20
CA VAL A 158 39.33 -31.20 1.32
C VAL A 158 39.00 -29.93 2.07
N ALA A 159 39.99 -29.07 2.35
CA ALA A 159 39.73 -27.80 3.05
C ALA A 159 38.84 -26.85 2.23
N GLN A 160 39.01 -26.80 0.91
CA GLN A 160 38.16 -26.02 0.00
C GLN A 160 36.73 -26.55 -0.03
N ASP A 161 36.55 -27.89 -0.16
CA ASP A 161 35.23 -28.52 -0.20
C ASP A 161 34.50 -28.38 1.14
N GLN A 162 35.23 -28.44 2.29
CA GLN A 162 34.65 -28.12 3.62
C GLN A 162 34.20 -26.68 3.72
N LEU A 163 34.96 -25.72 3.19
CA LEU A 163 34.50 -24.31 3.15
C LEU A 163 33.23 -24.17 2.33
N SER A 164 33.15 -24.84 1.16
CA SER A 164 31.97 -24.84 0.31
C SER A 164 30.74 -25.43 1.03
N LEU A 165 30.92 -26.50 1.81
CA LEU A 165 29.87 -27.09 2.63
C LEU A 165 29.35 -26.10 3.70
N VAL A 166 30.26 -25.45 4.43
CA VAL A 166 29.87 -24.45 5.43
C VAL A 166 29.09 -23.29 4.80
N GLN A 167 29.49 -22.85 3.60
CA GLN A 167 28.75 -21.81 2.87
C GLN A 167 27.36 -22.29 2.48
N ALA A 168 27.23 -23.49 1.89
CA ALA A 168 25.94 -24.07 1.51
C ALA A 168 24.99 -24.22 2.73
N GLU A 169 25.53 -24.70 3.88
CA GLU A 169 24.74 -24.83 5.12
C GLU A 169 24.28 -23.46 5.66
N ASN A 170 25.11 -22.43 5.51
CA ASN A 170 24.72 -21.08 5.91
C ASN A 170 23.62 -20.51 4.98
N ASP A 171 23.76 -20.68 3.66
CA ASP A 171 22.76 -20.22 2.70
C ASP A 171 21.42 -20.94 2.88
N TYR A 172 21.45 -22.24 3.20
CA TYR A 172 20.25 -22.99 3.57
C TYR A 172 19.56 -22.42 4.82
N ARG A 173 20.33 -22.13 5.88
CA ARG A 173 19.77 -21.53 7.12
C ARG A 173 19.18 -20.14 6.88
N LEU A 174 19.86 -19.31 6.07
CA LEU A 174 19.34 -17.98 5.71
C LEU A 174 18.04 -18.08 4.90
N SER A 175 17.97 -19.00 3.93
CA SER A 175 16.74 -19.18 3.15
C SER A 175 15.56 -19.69 4.00
N LEU A 176 15.80 -20.54 5.01
CA LEU A 176 14.79 -20.93 6.00
C LEU A 176 14.32 -19.73 6.84
N LEU A 177 15.25 -18.85 7.25
CA LEU A 177 14.92 -17.64 7.99
C LEU A 177 14.04 -16.71 7.13
N ASP A 178 14.40 -16.47 5.89
CA ASP A 178 13.63 -15.62 4.96
C ASP A 178 12.21 -16.17 4.76
N LEU A 179 12.07 -17.48 4.52
CA LEU A 179 10.76 -18.12 4.41
C LEU A 179 9.96 -18.02 5.70
N SER A 180 10.59 -18.22 6.86
CA SER A 180 9.92 -18.10 8.15
C SER A 180 9.40 -16.70 8.44
N GLN A 181 10.14 -15.66 8.04
CA GLN A 181 9.70 -14.27 8.13
C GLN A 181 8.51 -13.96 7.20
N LEU A 182 8.53 -14.44 5.95
CA LEU A 182 7.39 -14.29 5.04
C LEU A 182 6.12 -14.98 5.56
N LEU A 183 6.29 -16.05 6.34
CA LEU A 183 5.19 -16.77 7.00
C LEU A 183 4.78 -16.15 8.34
N GLU A 184 5.48 -15.10 8.82
CA GLU A 184 5.29 -14.46 10.13
C GLU A 184 5.38 -15.48 11.30
N LEU A 185 6.34 -16.40 11.21
CA LEU A 185 6.59 -17.36 12.28
C LEU A 185 7.44 -16.72 13.38
N PRO A 186 7.17 -17.00 14.66
CA PRO A 186 7.87 -16.37 15.79
C PRO A 186 9.34 -16.82 15.91
N SER A 187 9.69 -18.02 15.44
CA SER A 187 11.06 -18.54 15.42
C SER A 187 11.23 -19.57 14.29
N PRO A 188 12.39 -19.58 13.60
CA PRO A 188 12.73 -20.62 12.63
C PRO A 188 13.24 -21.92 13.28
N ASP A 189 13.47 -21.98 14.61
CA ASP A 189 14.28 -23.03 15.26
C ASP A 189 13.77 -24.47 15.11
N ASN A 190 12.50 -24.67 14.80
CA ASN A 190 11.93 -25.99 14.52
C ASN A 190 11.19 -26.04 13.18
N PHE A 191 11.40 -25.02 12.35
CA PHE A 191 10.76 -24.96 11.06
C PHE A 191 11.48 -25.85 10.06
N ARG A 192 10.76 -26.79 9.49
CA ARG A 192 11.24 -27.67 8.41
C ARG A 192 10.24 -27.65 7.29
N ILE A 193 10.75 -27.69 6.07
CA ILE A 193 9.92 -27.88 4.88
C ILE A 193 9.81 -29.35 4.54
N VAL A 194 8.73 -29.72 3.86
CA VAL A 194 8.57 -31.05 3.27
C VAL A 194 8.89 -30.93 1.80
N SER A 195 9.85 -31.73 1.32
CA SER A 195 10.14 -31.79 -0.10
C SER A 195 8.98 -32.50 -0.83
N PRO A 196 8.32 -31.86 -1.81
CA PRO A 196 7.29 -32.52 -2.58
C PRO A 196 7.92 -33.57 -3.50
N ASP A 197 7.22 -34.67 -3.71
CA ASP A 197 7.59 -35.63 -4.73
C ASP A 197 7.15 -35.11 -6.11
N ILE A 198 8.01 -34.31 -6.73
CA ILE A 198 7.76 -33.73 -8.05
C ILE A 198 8.41 -34.60 -9.11
N GLN A 199 7.58 -35.10 -10.02
CA GLN A 199 8.05 -35.80 -11.23
C GLN A 199 8.32 -34.73 -12.31
N PRO A 200 9.58 -34.48 -12.71
CA PRO A 200 9.92 -33.38 -13.63
C PRO A 200 9.16 -33.45 -14.96
N GLU A 201 8.88 -34.65 -15.46
CA GLU A 201 8.18 -34.89 -16.73
C GLU A 201 6.74 -34.32 -16.72
N GLN A 202 6.14 -34.18 -15.55
CA GLN A 202 4.79 -33.60 -15.39
C GLN A 202 4.78 -32.07 -15.42
N LEU A 203 5.94 -31.44 -15.26
CA LEU A 203 6.09 -29.97 -15.23
C LEU A 203 6.27 -29.40 -16.64
N PHE A 204 6.73 -30.21 -17.59
CA PHE A 204 6.99 -29.77 -18.96
C PHE A 204 5.75 -29.98 -19.83
N GLY A 205 5.13 -28.89 -20.26
CA GLY A 205 3.97 -28.86 -21.13
C GLY A 205 4.11 -27.76 -22.18
N THR A 206 3.17 -27.70 -23.11
CA THR A 206 3.14 -26.64 -24.10
C THR A 206 2.88 -25.31 -23.44
N LEU A 207 3.89 -24.44 -23.39
CA LEU A 207 3.74 -23.09 -22.83
C LEU A 207 2.81 -22.25 -23.72
N THR A 208 1.82 -21.62 -23.09
CA THR A 208 0.95 -20.67 -23.79
C THR A 208 1.75 -19.46 -24.29
N PRO A 209 1.54 -18.98 -25.53
CA PRO A 209 2.28 -17.84 -26.06
C PRO A 209 2.10 -16.57 -25.20
N PRO A 210 3.17 -15.78 -25.01
CA PRO A 210 3.12 -14.58 -24.15
C PRO A 210 2.04 -13.56 -24.52
N ALA A 211 1.74 -13.45 -25.83
CA ALA A 211 0.71 -12.51 -26.30
C ALA A 211 -0.71 -12.90 -25.83
N GLU A 212 -1.00 -14.19 -25.75
CA GLU A 212 -2.27 -14.70 -25.26
C GLU A 212 -2.40 -14.51 -23.75
N ILE A 213 -1.34 -14.87 -22.99
CA ILE A 213 -1.27 -14.64 -21.54
C ILE A 213 -1.47 -13.15 -21.25
N TYR A 214 -0.82 -12.26 -22.00
CA TYR A 214 -0.95 -10.82 -21.81
C TYR A 214 -2.37 -10.32 -22.04
N SER A 215 -3.03 -10.79 -23.11
CA SER A 215 -4.41 -10.40 -23.41
C SER A 215 -5.39 -10.76 -22.29
N GLN A 216 -5.23 -11.93 -21.68
CA GLN A 216 -6.02 -12.37 -20.53
C GLN A 216 -5.66 -11.58 -19.27
N ALA A 217 -4.37 -11.34 -19.03
CA ALA A 217 -3.87 -10.62 -17.87
C ALA A 217 -4.34 -9.15 -17.84
N LEU A 218 -4.51 -8.50 -18.99
CA LEU A 218 -5.09 -7.14 -19.06
C LEU A 218 -6.51 -7.06 -18.49
N LEU A 219 -7.28 -8.15 -18.53
CA LEU A 219 -8.66 -8.20 -18.03
C LEU A 219 -8.74 -8.65 -16.56
N THR A 220 -7.78 -9.43 -16.11
CA THR A 220 -7.86 -10.12 -14.81
C THR A 220 -6.96 -9.50 -13.73
N LYS A 221 -5.78 -8.98 -14.11
CA LYS A 221 -4.78 -8.54 -13.12
C LYS A 221 -5.23 -7.36 -12.26
N PRO A 222 -5.14 -7.49 -10.93
CA PRO A 222 -5.54 -6.45 -9.97
C PRO A 222 -4.80 -5.12 -10.19
N SER A 223 -3.51 -5.15 -10.55
CA SER A 223 -2.72 -3.95 -10.80
C SER A 223 -3.27 -3.09 -11.95
N ILE A 224 -3.76 -3.72 -13.01
CA ILE A 224 -4.39 -3.04 -14.15
C ILE A 224 -5.75 -2.45 -13.74
N LYS A 225 -6.59 -3.23 -13.04
CA LYS A 225 -7.89 -2.77 -12.55
C LYS A 225 -7.76 -1.59 -11.60
N ALA A 226 -6.80 -1.64 -10.66
CA ALA A 226 -6.54 -0.53 -9.74
C ALA A 226 -6.16 0.76 -10.50
N ALA A 227 -5.24 0.66 -11.49
CA ALA A 227 -4.85 1.80 -12.31
C ALA A 227 -6.03 2.35 -13.15
N GLN A 228 -6.90 1.49 -13.70
CA GLN A 228 -8.11 1.90 -14.41
C GLN A 228 -9.08 2.65 -13.48
N TYR A 229 -9.35 2.15 -12.27
CA TYR A 229 -10.23 2.83 -11.31
C TYR A 229 -9.66 4.20 -10.89
N ARG A 230 -8.33 4.34 -10.73
CA ARG A 230 -7.70 5.64 -10.47
C ARG A 230 -7.86 6.61 -11.63
N LEU A 231 -7.71 6.14 -12.87
CA LEU A 231 -7.94 6.96 -14.07
C LEU A 231 -9.41 7.40 -14.19
N GLU A 232 -10.37 6.52 -13.92
CA GLU A 232 -11.79 6.88 -13.86
C GLU A 232 -12.06 7.90 -12.74
N GLY A 233 -11.38 7.75 -11.58
CA GLY A 233 -11.43 8.67 -10.46
C GLY A 233 -10.96 10.08 -10.86
N ALA A 234 -9.91 10.18 -11.65
CA ALA A 234 -9.42 11.48 -12.15
C ALA A 234 -10.47 12.20 -13.00
N ALA A 235 -11.28 11.49 -13.78
CA ALA A 235 -12.39 12.11 -14.50
C ALA A 235 -13.45 12.69 -13.54
N ARG A 236 -13.68 12.07 -12.37
CA ARG A 236 -14.54 12.63 -11.31
C ARG A 236 -13.89 13.83 -10.64
N SER A 237 -12.58 13.81 -10.41
CA SER A 237 -11.83 14.95 -9.87
C SER A 237 -11.92 16.19 -10.75
N ILE A 238 -11.91 16.04 -12.07
CA ILE A 238 -12.18 17.16 -13.00
C ILE A 238 -13.59 17.74 -12.77
N ARG A 239 -14.61 16.89 -12.62
CA ARG A 239 -15.99 17.34 -12.35
C ARG A 239 -16.10 18.04 -11.00
N ILE A 240 -15.39 17.57 -10.00
CA ILE A 240 -15.31 18.20 -8.68
C ILE A 240 -14.64 19.58 -8.80
N ALA A 241 -13.55 19.71 -9.55
CA ALA A 241 -12.92 21.00 -9.79
C ALA A 241 -13.84 21.96 -10.55
N GLN A 242 -14.63 21.47 -11.52
CA GLN A 242 -15.62 22.24 -12.28
C GLN A 242 -16.80 22.70 -11.44
N SER A 243 -17.13 22.00 -10.34
CA SER A 243 -18.26 22.36 -9.47
C SER A 243 -18.13 23.77 -8.89
N ALA A 244 -16.90 24.28 -8.72
CA ALA A 244 -16.63 25.62 -8.23
C ALA A 244 -16.97 26.75 -9.23
N TYR A 245 -17.43 26.44 -10.45
CA TYR A 245 -18.03 27.43 -11.37
C TYR A 245 -19.52 27.65 -11.11
N TYR A 246 -20.18 26.74 -10.42
CA TYR A 246 -21.62 26.79 -10.20
C TYR A 246 -21.96 27.48 -8.89
N PRO A 247 -23.16 28.07 -8.77
CA PRO A 247 -23.67 28.57 -7.52
C PRO A 247 -23.74 27.47 -6.46
N GLN A 248 -23.63 27.87 -5.19
CA GLN A 248 -23.81 26.99 -4.03
C GLN A 248 -24.98 27.48 -3.19
N LEU A 249 -25.90 26.60 -2.86
CA LEU A 249 -27.06 26.86 -2.02
C LEU A 249 -26.95 26.07 -0.73
N ASN A 250 -26.94 26.77 0.39
CA ASN A 250 -26.91 26.17 1.72
C ASN A 250 -28.16 26.61 2.51
N PHE A 251 -28.72 25.67 3.24
CA PHE A 251 -29.71 25.94 4.28
C PHE A 251 -29.01 26.00 5.62
N GLY A 252 -29.35 26.98 6.43
CA GLY A 252 -28.82 27.13 7.78
C GLY A 252 -29.95 27.44 8.76
N ALA A 253 -29.84 26.87 9.96
CA ALA A 253 -30.71 27.20 11.09
C ALA A 253 -29.89 27.22 12.36
N GLY A 254 -30.34 28.01 13.34
CA GLY A 254 -29.68 28.07 14.64
C GLY A 254 -30.48 28.70 15.72
N LEU A 255 -30.04 28.43 16.95
CA LEU A 255 -30.55 28.99 18.18
C LEU A 255 -29.38 29.68 18.87
N GLY A 256 -29.63 30.85 19.47
CA GLY A 256 -28.60 31.56 20.19
C GLY A 256 -29.13 32.32 21.36
N THR A 257 -28.29 32.55 22.35
CA THR A 257 -28.56 33.48 23.45
C THR A 257 -27.26 34.10 23.93
N SER A 258 -27.36 35.25 24.56
CA SER A 258 -26.18 35.95 25.06
C SER A 258 -26.43 36.63 26.39
N TYR A 259 -25.38 36.77 27.17
CA TYR A 259 -25.30 37.60 28.36
C TYR A 259 -24.26 38.68 28.14
N TYR A 260 -24.60 39.89 28.48
CA TYR A 260 -23.73 41.06 28.39
C TYR A 260 -23.75 41.84 29.70
N ASN A 261 -22.59 42.11 30.27
CA ASN A 261 -22.41 42.86 31.49
C ASN A 261 -21.45 44.03 31.26
N VAL A 262 -21.82 45.19 31.74
CA VAL A 262 -21.02 46.42 31.71
C VAL A 262 -20.63 46.77 33.13
N SER A 263 -19.33 46.81 33.41
CA SER A 263 -18.83 47.17 34.75
C SER A 263 -19.22 48.58 35.13
N GLY A 264 -19.71 48.75 36.36
CA GLY A 264 -20.12 50.05 36.88
C GLY A 264 -21.52 50.49 36.44
N ARG A 265 -22.33 49.60 35.84
CA ARG A 265 -23.75 49.85 35.53
C ARG A 265 -24.62 48.74 36.12
N GLU A 266 -25.90 49.09 36.35
CA GLU A 266 -26.90 48.07 36.66
C GLU A 266 -27.20 47.24 35.43
N ASN A 267 -27.05 45.92 35.55
CA ASN A 267 -27.28 44.99 34.47
C ASN A 267 -28.35 43.97 34.87
N PRO A 268 -29.23 43.54 33.95
CA PRO A 268 -30.14 42.44 34.20
C PRO A 268 -29.39 41.16 34.60
N SER A 269 -30.04 40.30 35.38
CA SER A 269 -29.42 39.06 35.84
C SER A 269 -29.04 38.16 34.70
N PHE A 270 -28.03 37.30 34.89
CA PHE A 270 -27.60 36.32 33.91
C PHE A 270 -28.76 35.48 33.38
N HIS A 271 -29.60 34.95 34.27
CA HIS A 271 -30.75 34.13 33.90
C HIS A 271 -31.79 34.90 33.07
N SER A 272 -32.09 36.14 33.46
CA SER A 272 -33.03 36.99 32.72
C SER A 272 -32.50 37.25 31.30
N GLN A 273 -31.24 37.65 31.17
CA GLN A 273 -30.67 37.92 29.84
C GLN A 273 -30.63 36.68 28.95
N LEU A 274 -30.27 35.49 29.47
CA LEU A 274 -30.29 34.27 28.67
C LEU A 274 -31.69 33.94 28.14
N LYS A 275 -32.73 34.23 28.90
CA LYS A 275 -34.13 34.05 28.48
C LYS A 275 -34.56 35.10 27.47
N ASP A 276 -34.28 36.35 27.76
CA ASP A 276 -34.78 37.49 26.98
C ASP A 276 -34.02 37.70 25.68
N ASN A 277 -32.73 37.31 25.63
CA ASN A 277 -31.89 37.38 24.45
C ASN A 277 -31.96 36.10 23.58
N PHE A 278 -32.86 35.16 23.93
CA PHE A 278 -33.01 33.95 23.11
C PHE A 278 -33.51 34.31 21.71
N SER A 279 -32.76 33.83 20.71
CA SER A 279 -33.04 34.09 19.31
C SER A 279 -32.94 32.82 18.50
N GLN A 280 -33.68 32.78 17.43
CA GLN A 280 -33.64 31.68 16.46
C GLN A 280 -33.62 32.24 15.05
N TYR A 281 -32.91 31.56 14.17
CA TYR A 281 -32.88 31.90 12.75
C TYR A 281 -33.01 30.67 11.87
N VAL A 282 -33.61 30.87 10.70
CA VAL A 282 -33.65 29.91 9.59
C VAL A 282 -33.39 30.71 8.33
N GLY A 283 -32.53 30.22 7.46
CA GLY A 283 -32.16 30.95 6.27
C GLY A 283 -31.59 30.09 5.15
N LEU A 284 -31.64 30.66 3.96
CA LEU A 284 -30.99 30.13 2.76
C LEU A 284 -29.86 31.08 2.36
N SER A 285 -28.70 30.52 2.06
CA SER A 285 -27.57 31.29 1.56
C SER A 285 -27.21 30.81 0.18
N LEU A 286 -27.27 31.68 -0.83
CA LEU A 286 -26.87 31.46 -2.20
C LEU A 286 -25.54 32.20 -2.47
N SER A 287 -24.48 31.45 -2.73
CA SER A 287 -23.18 31.98 -3.12
C SER A 287 -22.94 31.76 -4.60
N ILE A 288 -22.73 32.84 -5.37
CA ILE A 288 -22.49 32.80 -6.82
C ILE A 288 -21.06 33.30 -7.09
N PRO A 289 -20.14 32.42 -7.53
CA PRO A 289 -18.78 32.81 -7.83
C PRO A 289 -18.72 33.59 -9.16
N ILE A 290 -18.54 34.91 -9.11
CA ILE A 290 -18.43 35.74 -10.34
C ILE A 290 -16.99 35.80 -10.84
N PHE A 291 -16.05 36.07 -9.96
CA PHE A 291 -14.63 36.12 -10.28
C PHE A 291 -13.78 35.67 -9.11
N ASN A 292 -12.92 34.67 -9.30
CA ASN A 292 -12.09 34.07 -8.26
C ASN A 292 -10.58 34.06 -8.64
N ARG A 293 -10.12 35.11 -9.34
CA ARG A 293 -8.71 35.24 -9.76
C ARG A 293 -8.20 34.02 -10.55
N LEU A 294 -9.02 33.44 -11.41
CA LEU A 294 -8.75 32.25 -12.23
C LEU A 294 -8.45 30.96 -11.43
N SER A 295 -8.66 30.96 -10.11
CA SER A 295 -8.38 29.82 -9.25
C SER A 295 -9.10 28.55 -9.71
N THR A 296 -10.40 28.63 -10.03
CA THR A 296 -11.16 27.48 -10.54
C THR A 296 -10.65 26.98 -11.88
N ARG A 297 -10.32 27.90 -12.81
CA ARG A 297 -9.72 27.54 -14.11
C ARG A 297 -8.42 26.76 -13.92
N ASN A 298 -7.55 27.23 -13.03
CA ASN A 298 -6.27 26.58 -12.78
C ASN A 298 -6.46 25.21 -12.08
N ARG A 299 -7.39 25.09 -11.13
CA ARG A 299 -7.75 23.78 -10.54
C ARG A 299 -8.23 22.77 -11.58
N VAL A 300 -9.10 23.17 -12.49
CA VAL A 300 -9.56 22.30 -13.59
C VAL A 300 -8.40 21.90 -14.49
N ARG A 301 -7.47 22.83 -14.80
CA ARG A 301 -6.27 22.53 -15.58
C ARG A 301 -5.36 21.53 -14.86
N THR A 302 -5.12 21.73 -13.58
CA THR A 302 -4.33 20.79 -12.75
C THR A 302 -4.97 19.40 -12.72
N ALA A 303 -6.28 19.31 -12.52
CA ALA A 303 -6.99 18.02 -12.53
C ALA A 303 -6.92 17.30 -13.89
N ARG A 304 -6.87 18.05 -15.02
CA ARG A 304 -6.67 17.46 -16.35
C ARG A 304 -5.24 16.93 -16.53
N LEU A 305 -4.23 17.67 -16.05
CA LEU A 305 -2.84 17.21 -16.09
C LEU A 305 -2.65 15.95 -15.24
N GLU A 306 -3.30 15.89 -14.07
CA GLU A 306 -3.31 14.69 -13.22
C GLU A 306 -3.94 13.49 -13.93
N GLN A 307 -5.06 13.69 -14.63
CA GLN A 307 -5.65 12.63 -15.46
C GLN A 307 -4.70 12.14 -16.54
N THR A 308 -3.96 13.05 -17.17
CA THR A 308 -2.95 12.71 -18.19
C THR A 308 -1.82 11.89 -17.57
N THR A 309 -1.34 12.28 -16.39
CA THR A 309 -0.31 11.52 -15.63
C THR A 309 -0.78 10.12 -15.30
N LEU A 310 -2.01 9.97 -14.78
CA LEU A 310 -2.59 8.66 -14.46
C LEU A 310 -2.80 7.79 -15.71
N ASN A 311 -3.09 8.39 -16.86
CA ASN A 311 -3.16 7.64 -18.11
C ASN A 311 -1.78 7.09 -18.52
N TRP A 312 -0.71 7.88 -18.39
CA TRP A 312 0.64 7.37 -18.62
C TRP A 312 1.07 6.31 -17.63
N GLN A 313 0.70 6.43 -16.36
CA GLN A 313 0.95 5.40 -15.35
C GLN A 313 0.22 4.08 -15.67
N LEU A 314 -1.00 4.15 -16.20
CA LEU A 314 -1.71 2.96 -16.68
C LEU A 314 -0.95 2.30 -17.84
N GLU A 315 -0.48 3.06 -18.82
CA GLU A 315 0.31 2.54 -19.95
C GLU A 315 1.66 1.97 -19.47
N GLU A 316 2.32 2.60 -18.50
CA GLU A 316 3.53 2.08 -17.87
C GLU A 316 3.26 0.73 -17.16
N THR A 317 2.16 0.63 -16.41
CA THR A 317 1.75 -0.61 -15.74
C THR A 317 1.50 -1.74 -16.74
N LYS A 318 0.86 -1.46 -17.88
CA LYS A 318 0.68 -2.42 -18.97
C LYS A 318 2.01 -2.88 -19.57
N LYS A 319 2.93 -1.96 -19.83
CA LYS A 319 4.28 -2.29 -20.35
C LYS A 319 5.08 -3.14 -19.37
N LYS A 320 5.00 -2.81 -18.08
CA LYS A 320 5.65 -3.59 -17.02
C LYS A 320 5.10 -5.01 -16.97
N LEU A 321 3.78 -5.18 -16.99
CA LEU A 321 3.13 -6.48 -17.04
C LEU A 321 3.54 -7.29 -18.26
N TYR A 322 3.60 -6.67 -19.46
CA TYR A 322 4.07 -7.33 -20.66
C TYR A 322 5.51 -7.83 -20.52
N LYS A 323 6.40 -6.99 -20.00
CA LYS A 323 7.80 -7.36 -19.75
C LYS A 323 7.92 -8.52 -18.76
N GLU A 324 7.16 -8.49 -17.66
CA GLU A 324 7.15 -9.55 -16.64
C GLU A 324 6.71 -10.90 -17.25
N ILE A 325 5.67 -10.91 -18.08
CA ILE A 325 5.20 -12.11 -18.79
C ILE A 325 6.27 -12.64 -19.74
N GLN A 326 6.90 -11.76 -20.53
CA GLN A 326 7.97 -12.15 -21.45
C GLN A 326 9.17 -12.74 -20.70
N GLN A 327 9.59 -12.11 -19.61
CA GLN A 327 10.69 -12.60 -18.78
C GLN A 327 10.38 -13.96 -18.17
N ALA A 328 9.16 -14.13 -17.61
CA ALA A 328 8.74 -15.41 -17.04
C ALA A 328 8.72 -16.53 -18.11
N TYR A 329 8.22 -16.25 -19.31
CA TYR A 329 8.20 -17.19 -20.42
C TYR A 329 9.61 -17.62 -20.84
N TYR A 330 10.52 -16.68 -21.09
CA TYR A 330 11.90 -17.02 -21.48
C TYR A 330 12.66 -17.73 -20.35
N ASN A 331 12.40 -17.39 -19.10
CA ASN A 331 12.99 -18.09 -17.96
C ASN A 331 12.50 -19.55 -17.90
N ALA A 332 11.22 -19.80 -18.16
CA ALA A 332 10.67 -21.15 -18.20
C ALA A 332 11.30 -22.00 -19.35
N VAL A 333 11.36 -21.43 -20.56
CA VAL A 333 12.00 -22.09 -21.71
C VAL A 333 13.47 -22.40 -21.44
N ASN A 334 14.20 -21.44 -20.84
CA ASN A 334 15.61 -21.64 -20.48
C ASN A 334 15.78 -22.71 -19.40
N ALA A 335 14.92 -22.76 -18.40
CA ALA A 335 14.95 -23.75 -17.33
C ALA A 335 14.71 -25.15 -17.88
N GLU A 336 13.73 -25.32 -18.80
CA GLU A 336 13.48 -26.60 -19.48
C GLU A 336 14.68 -27.05 -20.28
N SER A 337 15.27 -26.16 -21.09
CA SER A 337 16.47 -26.51 -21.90
C SER A 337 17.68 -26.86 -21.02
N LYS A 338 17.87 -26.18 -19.90
CA LYS A 338 18.93 -26.53 -18.94
C LYS A 338 18.73 -27.89 -18.30
N TYR A 339 17.47 -28.19 -17.89
CA TYR A 339 17.16 -29.50 -17.32
C TYR A 339 17.46 -30.64 -18.29
N GLN A 340 16.97 -30.55 -19.54
CA GLN A 340 17.24 -31.56 -20.59
C GLN A 340 18.74 -31.74 -20.85
N SER A 341 19.48 -30.61 -20.93
CA SER A 341 20.95 -30.70 -21.15
C SER A 341 21.68 -31.33 -19.95
N SER A 342 21.22 -31.03 -18.72
CA SER A 342 21.82 -31.60 -17.50
C SER A 342 21.53 -33.09 -17.39
N GLN A 343 20.36 -33.57 -17.81
CA GLN A 343 20.00 -34.96 -17.84
C GLN A 343 20.91 -35.76 -18.80
N VAL A 344 21.12 -35.25 -20.03
CA VAL A 344 22.03 -35.86 -20.97
C VAL A 344 23.48 -35.91 -20.48
N ALA A 345 23.93 -34.85 -19.79
CA ALA A 345 25.25 -34.79 -19.19
C ALA A 345 25.44 -35.81 -18.06
N ASP A 346 24.41 -36.02 -17.25
CA ASP A 346 24.39 -36.97 -16.14
C ASP A 346 24.44 -38.40 -16.65
N GLU A 347 23.60 -38.77 -17.64
CA GLU A 347 23.60 -40.06 -18.32
C GLU A 347 24.96 -40.37 -18.94
N ALA A 348 25.62 -39.35 -19.56
CA ALA A 348 26.93 -39.51 -20.14
C ALA A 348 28.05 -39.71 -19.09
N ALA A 349 27.91 -39.05 -17.94
CA ALA A 349 28.84 -39.17 -16.80
C ALA A 349 28.74 -40.56 -16.12
N GLU A 350 27.52 -41.11 -16.01
CA GLU A 350 27.32 -42.45 -15.46
C GLU A 350 27.85 -43.55 -16.37
N ALA A 351 27.87 -43.33 -17.69
CA ALA A 351 28.34 -44.28 -18.68
C ALA A 351 29.88 -44.30 -18.85
N SER A 352 30.60 -43.31 -18.30
CA SER A 352 32.06 -43.15 -18.42
C SER A 352 32.81 -43.70 -17.19
#